data_c373d29efeed1666ff00919f38766dee
#
_entry.id   c373d29efeed1666ff00919f38766dee
#
_cell.length_a   1.000
_cell.length_b   1.000
_cell.length_c   1.000
_cell.angle_alpha   90.00
_cell.angle_beta   90.00
_cell.angle_gamma   90.00
#
_symmetry.space_group_name_H-M   'P 1'
#
loop_
_entity.id
_entity.type
_entity.pdbx_description
1 polymer ?
#
loop_
_entity_poly.entity_id
_entity_poly.type
_entity_poly.pdbx_seq_one_letter_code
_entity_poly.pdbx_strand_id
1 'polypeptide(L)'
;NIWPRPLQQPYPAIHIPGGGSVETYDFCIENTYSYSYLSYSGYLRGRDLMRGYWDQVASRAVDESPYRAGFAQVICVGETDAEAEKLYKQHIDYFYNRCLHVYPGFGEAPGYRTIKTLKRGAIPQLTPKGVKTLSQLSWKELLDQRYVICGSPETVREQCEEMIKDLRFGNLFCLMALGDMPNEKVRHSTRLFGEKVMPKLRHLWPDYADDNRFWCRPVANRRHPDQELRGVA
;
A
#
# COMPACT_ATOMS: atom_id res chain seq x y z
N ASN A 1 2.83 24.88 16.24
CA ASN A 1 1.64 25.05 15.40
C ASN A 1 2.01 24.82 13.93
N ILE A 2 1.32 23.86 13.29
CA ILE A 2 1.51 23.58 11.86
C ILE A 2 0.54 24.48 11.06
N TRP A 3 1.05 25.14 10.04
CA TRP A 3 0.30 25.96 9.10
C TRP A 3 0.61 25.56 7.66
N PRO A 4 -0.37 25.64 6.72
CA PRO A 4 -1.79 26.00 6.94
C PRO A 4 -2.56 24.88 7.65
N ARG A 5 -3.63 25.23 8.33
CA ARG A 5 -4.55 24.24 8.92
C ARG A 5 -5.44 23.64 7.84
N PRO A 6 -5.90 22.38 7.99
CA PRO A 6 -6.84 21.77 7.06
C PRO A 6 -8.14 22.60 6.97
N LEU A 7 -8.65 22.78 5.75
CA LEU A 7 -9.99 23.35 5.54
C LEU A 7 -11.08 22.32 5.88
N GLN A 8 -10.77 21.05 5.75
CA GLN A 8 -11.70 19.97 6.07
C GLN A 8 -11.86 19.83 7.58
N GLN A 9 -13.11 19.67 8.03
CA GLN A 9 -13.43 19.45 9.44
C GLN A 9 -13.98 18.04 9.66
N PRO A 10 -13.51 17.32 10.69
CA PRO A 10 -12.50 17.76 11.67
C PRO A 10 -11.06 17.85 11.07
N TYR A 11 -10.69 17.00 10.12
CA TYR A 11 -9.44 16.98 9.36
C TYR A 11 -9.53 15.87 8.28
N PRO A 12 -8.64 15.86 7.27
CA PRO A 12 -8.56 14.75 6.31
C PRO A 12 -8.29 13.41 6.99
N ALA A 13 -8.73 12.31 6.38
CA ALA A 13 -8.36 10.97 6.83
C ALA A 13 -6.85 10.84 6.94
N ILE A 14 -6.37 10.29 8.06
CA ILE A 14 -4.95 10.15 8.36
C ILE A 14 -4.54 8.70 8.18
N HIS A 15 -3.51 8.49 7.38
CA HIS A 15 -2.91 7.19 7.13
C HIS A 15 -1.51 7.15 7.77
N ILE A 16 -1.29 6.18 8.64
CA ILE A 16 -0.01 5.98 9.34
C ILE A 16 0.73 4.80 8.70
N PRO A 17 1.84 5.01 8.00
CA PRO A 17 2.63 3.92 7.48
C PRO A 17 3.35 3.19 8.62
N GLY A 18 3.38 1.87 8.56
CA GLY A 18 4.03 1.06 9.59
C GLY A 18 4.60 -0.25 9.07
N GLY A 19 5.65 -0.72 9.74
CA GLY A 19 6.33 -1.99 9.45
C GLY A 19 5.97 -3.12 10.42
N GLY A 20 4.81 -3.06 11.10
CA GLY A 20 4.36 -4.12 12.02
C GLY A 20 4.66 -3.89 13.50
N SER A 21 4.95 -2.65 13.91
CA SER A 21 5.08 -2.31 15.33
C SER A 21 3.71 -2.32 16.02
N VAL A 22 3.63 -2.99 17.15
CA VAL A 22 2.39 -3.08 17.96
C VAL A 22 1.95 -1.71 18.45
N GLU A 23 2.90 -0.85 18.78
CA GLU A 23 2.64 0.51 19.23
C GLU A 23 2.00 1.36 18.11
N THR A 24 2.40 1.11 16.86
CA THR A 24 1.76 1.76 15.71
C THR A 24 0.32 1.26 15.52
N TYR A 25 0.07 -0.02 15.73
CA TYR A 25 -1.30 -0.56 15.69
C TYR A 25 -2.17 0.11 16.75
N ASP A 26 -1.70 0.13 18.01
CA ASP A 26 -2.40 0.75 19.13
C ASP A 26 -2.71 2.22 18.84
N PHE A 27 -1.70 2.96 18.38
CA PHE A 27 -1.84 4.37 18.03
C PHE A 27 -2.89 4.61 16.94
N CYS A 28 -2.91 3.79 15.88
CA CYS A 28 -3.89 3.90 14.82
C CYS A 28 -5.31 3.61 15.32
N ILE A 29 -5.47 2.56 16.15
CA ILE A 29 -6.77 2.16 16.68
C ILE A 29 -7.33 3.23 17.62
N GLU A 30 -6.53 3.72 18.56
CA GLU A 30 -6.91 4.72 19.56
C GLU A 30 -7.31 6.07 18.96
N ASN A 31 -6.65 6.46 17.88
CA ASN A 31 -6.90 7.75 17.22
C ASN A 31 -7.85 7.65 16.00
N THR A 32 -8.36 6.47 15.69
CA THR A 32 -9.17 6.23 14.48
C THR A 32 -8.42 6.62 13.20
N TYR A 33 -7.12 6.30 13.12
CA TYR A 33 -6.29 6.45 11.92
C TYR A 33 -6.22 5.14 11.15
N SER A 34 -6.03 5.24 9.84
CA SER A 34 -5.81 4.05 9.01
C SER A 34 -4.36 3.58 9.14
N TYR A 35 -4.17 2.31 9.50
CA TYR A 35 -2.86 1.67 9.45
C TYR A 35 -2.53 1.29 8.01
N SER A 36 -1.39 1.74 7.49
CA SER A 36 -0.98 1.47 6.11
C SER A 36 0.36 0.74 6.06
N TYR A 37 0.37 -0.48 5.51
CA TYR A 37 1.59 -1.25 5.35
C TYR A 37 2.26 -0.95 4.00
N LEU A 38 3.56 -0.66 4.05
CA LEU A 38 4.38 -0.48 2.85
C LEU A 38 5.03 -1.81 2.46
N SER A 39 4.59 -2.41 1.37
CA SER A 39 5.05 -3.71 0.92
C SER A 39 6.35 -3.67 0.12
N TYR A 40 7.48 -3.37 0.76
CA TYR A 40 8.76 -3.60 0.11
C TYR A 40 9.19 -5.09 0.13
N SER A 41 8.52 -5.90 0.93
CA SER A 41 8.84 -7.31 1.13
C SER A 41 7.79 -8.26 0.57
N GLY A 42 6.98 -7.78 -0.37
CA GLY A 42 5.90 -8.54 -0.98
C GLY A 42 4.69 -8.76 -0.06
N TYR A 43 3.54 -9.07 -0.66
CA TYR A 43 2.32 -9.22 0.12
C TYR A 43 2.32 -10.51 0.95
N LEU A 44 2.95 -11.59 0.50
CA LEU A 44 3.00 -12.83 1.28
C LEU A 44 3.65 -12.62 2.65
N ARG A 45 4.69 -11.81 2.72
CA ARG A 45 5.30 -11.42 3.99
C ARG A 45 4.46 -10.41 4.77
N GLY A 46 3.74 -9.54 4.08
CA GLY A 46 2.80 -8.59 4.70
C GLY A 46 1.62 -9.26 5.40
N ARG A 47 1.31 -10.52 5.03
CA ARG A 47 0.18 -11.28 5.55
C ARG A 47 0.19 -11.41 7.08
N ASP A 48 1.33 -11.78 7.65
CA ASP A 48 1.45 -11.94 9.11
C ASP A 48 1.36 -10.59 9.85
N LEU A 49 1.89 -9.53 9.23
CA LEU A 49 1.82 -8.18 9.79
C LEU A 49 0.38 -7.66 9.78
N MET A 50 -0.33 -7.85 8.68
CA MET A 50 -1.74 -7.44 8.57
C MET A 50 -2.63 -8.27 9.49
N ARG A 51 -2.37 -9.58 9.61
CA ARG A 51 -3.06 -10.43 10.61
C ARG A 51 -2.84 -9.90 12.02
N GLY A 52 -1.59 -9.58 12.39
CA GLY A 52 -1.28 -8.99 13.69
C GLY A 52 -2.01 -7.67 13.96
N TYR A 53 -2.22 -6.84 12.94
CA TYR A 53 -3.05 -5.64 13.05
C TYR A 53 -4.53 -5.98 13.34
N TRP A 54 -5.10 -6.91 12.57
CA TRP A 54 -6.50 -7.31 12.75
C TRP A 54 -6.75 -8.03 14.06
N ASP A 55 -5.81 -8.86 14.54
CA ASP A 55 -5.89 -9.45 15.88
C ASP A 55 -5.95 -8.36 16.97
N GLN A 56 -5.19 -7.28 16.78
CA GLN A 56 -5.19 -6.15 17.71
C GLN A 56 -6.52 -5.37 17.64
N VAL A 57 -7.10 -5.17 16.46
CA VAL A 57 -8.42 -4.56 16.26
C VAL A 57 -9.47 -5.38 16.99
N ALA A 58 -9.52 -6.70 16.75
CA ALA A 58 -10.47 -7.62 17.39
C ALA A 58 -10.33 -7.62 18.92
N SER A 59 -9.08 -7.61 19.45
CA SER A 59 -8.84 -7.61 20.90
C SER A 59 -9.35 -6.36 21.62
N ARG A 60 -9.56 -5.27 20.88
CA ARG A 60 -10.07 -4.00 21.42
C ARG A 60 -11.56 -3.80 21.21
N ALA A 61 -12.25 -4.79 20.64
CA ALA A 61 -13.68 -4.76 20.35
C ALA A 61 -14.13 -3.51 19.55
N VAL A 62 -13.25 -3.01 18.67
CA VAL A 62 -13.60 -1.98 17.69
C VAL A 62 -14.09 -2.64 16.40
N ASP A 63 -14.80 -1.88 15.58
CA ASP A 63 -15.30 -2.40 14.30
C ASP A 63 -14.16 -2.82 13.37
N GLU A 64 -14.43 -3.82 12.53
CA GLU A 64 -13.49 -4.40 11.57
C GLU A 64 -13.64 -3.82 10.16
N SER A 65 -13.95 -2.53 10.04
CA SER A 65 -14.03 -1.89 8.74
C SER A 65 -12.71 -2.06 7.97
N PRO A 66 -12.72 -2.56 6.73
CA PRO A 66 -11.51 -2.72 5.93
C PRO A 66 -10.81 -1.39 5.64
N TYR A 67 -11.52 -0.26 5.71
CA TYR A 67 -10.93 1.07 5.53
C TYR A 67 -10.03 1.51 6.70
N ARG A 68 -10.02 0.80 7.82
CA ARG A 68 -9.01 0.96 8.87
C ARG A 68 -7.61 0.58 8.42
N ALA A 69 -7.51 -0.15 7.29
CA ALA A 69 -6.24 -0.63 6.77
C ALA A 69 -5.99 -0.17 5.33
N GLY A 70 -4.72 0.07 5.03
CA GLY A 70 -4.21 0.33 3.70
C GLY A 70 -2.99 -0.51 3.39
N PHE A 71 -2.75 -0.74 2.11
CA PHE A 71 -1.63 -1.52 1.63
C PHE A 71 -1.00 -0.88 0.40
N ALA A 72 0.31 -0.68 0.44
CA ALA A 72 1.05 -0.16 -0.70
C ALA A 72 1.70 -1.30 -1.48
N GLN A 73 1.40 -1.39 -2.76
CA GLN A 73 1.87 -2.46 -3.65
C GLN A 73 2.45 -1.89 -4.94
N VAL A 74 3.55 -2.48 -5.40
CA VAL A 74 4.09 -2.22 -6.73
C VAL A 74 3.19 -2.86 -7.77
N ILE A 75 2.63 -2.03 -8.67
CA ILE A 75 1.69 -2.48 -9.69
C ILE A 75 2.09 -1.91 -11.04
N CYS A 76 2.18 -2.79 -12.06
CA CYS A 76 2.42 -2.40 -13.45
C CYS A 76 1.46 -3.16 -14.38
N VAL A 77 0.79 -2.44 -15.28
CA VAL A 77 -0.22 -2.99 -16.18
C VAL A 77 0.18 -2.78 -17.62
N GLY A 78 0.23 -3.85 -18.40
CA GLY A 78 0.35 -3.84 -19.86
C GLY A 78 -0.94 -4.39 -20.50
N GLU A 79 -1.05 -4.34 -21.81
CA GLU A 79 -2.23 -4.93 -22.50
C GLU A 79 -2.26 -6.46 -22.38
N THR A 80 -1.07 -7.08 -22.28
CA THR A 80 -0.87 -8.53 -22.04
C THR A 80 0.22 -8.73 -20.99
N ASP A 81 0.30 -9.94 -20.41
CA ASP A 81 1.36 -10.28 -19.45
C ASP A 81 2.75 -10.19 -20.08
N ALA A 82 2.90 -10.65 -21.33
CA ALA A 82 4.17 -10.57 -22.06
C ALA A 82 4.58 -9.13 -22.36
N GLU A 83 3.63 -8.26 -22.69
CA GLU A 83 3.90 -6.84 -22.89
C GLU A 83 4.29 -6.17 -21.57
N ALA A 84 3.58 -6.45 -20.48
CA ALA A 84 3.88 -5.92 -19.18
C ALA A 84 5.31 -6.28 -18.73
N GLU A 85 5.71 -7.55 -18.90
CA GLU A 85 7.10 -7.97 -18.63
C GLU A 85 8.09 -7.19 -19.51
N LYS A 86 7.86 -7.11 -20.81
CA LYS A 86 8.73 -6.39 -21.75
C LYS A 86 8.88 -4.91 -21.41
N LEU A 87 7.80 -4.24 -20.98
CA LEU A 87 7.80 -2.81 -20.68
C LEU A 87 8.43 -2.48 -19.33
N TYR A 88 8.19 -3.30 -18.30
CA TYR A 88 8.41 -2.87 -16.92
C TYR A 88 9.52 -3.62 -16.19
N LYS A 89 9.85 -4.85 -16.59
CA LYS A 89 10.84 -5.70 -15.90
C LYS A 89 12.15 -5.00 -15.61
N GLN A 90 12.78 -4.35 -16.63
CA GLN A 90 14.07 -3.70 -16.43
C GLN A 90 14.03 -2.57 -15.39
N HIS A 91 12.91 -1.83 -15.30
CA HIS A 91 12.75 -0.71 -14.37
C HIS A 91 12.49 -1.21 -12.96
N ILE A 92 11.74 -2.32 -12.84
CA ILE A 92 11.48 -3.01 -11.59
C ILE A 92 12.79 -3.63 -11.07
N ASP A 93 13.55 -4.31 -11.92
CA ASP A 93 14.87 -4.85 -11.58
C ASP A 93 15.82 -3.73 -11.13
N TYR A 94 15.81 -2.58 -11.82
CA TYR A 94 16.59 -1.42 -11.42
C TYR A 94 16.17 -0.91 -10.03
N PHE A 95 14.88 -0.79 -9.77
CA PHE A 95 14.35 -0.36 -8.48
C PHE A 95 14.83 -1.27 -7.34
N TYR A 96 14.63 -2.58 -7.45
CA TYR A 96 15.02 -3.53 -6.41
C TYR A 96 16.53 -3.68 -6.25
N ASN A 97 17.29 -3.57 -7.33
CA ASN A 97 18.75 -3.77 -7.31
C ASN A 97 19.53 -2.49 -7.00
N ARG A 98 18.99 -1.31 -7.33
CA ARG A 98 19.75 -0.05 -7.24
C ARG A 98 19.14 0.95 -6.27
N CYS A 99 17.80 1.00 -6.14
CA CYS A 99 17.14 1.97 -5.28
C CYS A 99 16.93 1.47 -3.85
N LEU A 100 16.79 0.15 -3.63
CA LEU A 100 16.56 -0.45 -2.31
C LEU A 100 17.84 -1.07 -1.70
N HIS A 101 18.97 -0.45 -1.88
CA HIS A 101 20.27 -0.93 -1.35
C HIS A 101 20.61 -0.38 0.05
N VAL A 102 19.62 -0.08 0.85
CA VAL A 102 19.83 0.41 2.22
C VAL A 102 20.51 -0.69 3.06
N TYR A 103 21.59 -0.33 3.74
CA TYR A 103 22.25 -1.26 4.66
C TYR A 103 21.25 -1.71 5.75
N PRO A 104 21.06 -3.02 5.94
CA PRO A 104 20.05 -3.54 6.87
C PRO A 104 20.14 -2.99 8.30
N GLY A 105 21.34 -2.70 8.78
CA GLY A 105 21.58 -2.12 10.10
C GLY A 105 20.95 -0.74 10.31
N PHE A 106 20.68 0.02 9.26
CA PHE A 106 19.97 1.29 9.39
C PHE A 106 18.46 1.12 9.58
N GLY A 107 17.90 0.03 9.05
CA GLY A 107 16.47 -0.28 9.21
C GLY A 107 16.14 -0.88 10.59
N GLU A 108 17.14 -1.40 11.30
CA GLU A 108 16.99 -2.09 12.58
C GLU A 108 17.93 -1.52 13.65
N ALA A 109 18.07 -0.20 13.69
CA ALA A 109 18.92 0.47 14.68
C ALA A 109 18.50 0.07 16.11
N PRO A 110 19.46 -0.15 17.03
CA PRO A 110 19.17 -0.49 18.42
C PRO A 110 18.22 0.53 19.06
N GLY A 111 17.16 0.05 19.72
CA GLY A 111 16.15 0.88 20.34
C GLY A 111 15.04 1.40 19.42
N TYR A 112 15.12 1.16 18.10
CA TYR A 112 14.06 1.54 17.16
C TYR A 112 12.77 0.74 17.39
N ARG A 113 12.89 -0.52 17.80
CA ARG A 113 11.75 -1.39 18.13
C ARG A 113 11.73 -1.73 19.60
N THR A 114 10.54 -1.76 20.18
CA THR A 114 10.37 -2.15 21.58
C THR A 114 10.54 -3.67 21.77
N ILE A 115 10.82 -4.08 23.01
CA ILE A 115 10.90 -5.50 23.39
C ILE A 115 9.55 -6.21 23.09
N LYS A 116 8.41 -5.51 23.22
CA LYS A 116 7.08 -6.05 22.93
C LYS A 116 6.96 -6.41 21.45
N THR A 117 7.38 -5.53 20.54
CA THR A 117 7.43 -5.79 19.10
C THR A 117 8.39 -6.91 18.75
N LEU A 118 9.58 -6.94 19.39
CA LEU A 118 10.58 -7.98 19.19
C LEU A 118 10.06 -9.37 19.60
N LYS A 119 9.37 -9.48 20.74
CA LYS A 119 8.81 -10.73 21.25
C LYS A 119 7.69 -11.29 20.36
N ARG A 120 6.97 -10.47 19.62
CA ARG A 120 5.93 -10.91 18.67
C ARG A 120 6.49 -11.48 17.36
N GLY A 121 7.80 -11.50 17.18
CA GLY A 121 8.41 -12.03 15.97
C GLY A 121 8.17 -11.19 14.72
N ALA A 122 7.63 -9.98 14.88
CA ALA A 122 7.41 -9.05 13.78
C ALA A 122 8.71 -8.45 13.20
N ILE A 123 9.87 -8.93 13.66
CA ILE A 123 11.15 -8.56 13.09
C ILE A 123 11.36 -9.40 11.84
N PRO A 124 11.70 -8.78 10.72
CA PRO A 124 12.48 -9.48 9.72
C PRO A 124 13.78 -9.91 10.43
N GLN A 125 13.87 -11.16 10.78
CA GLN A 125 15.11 -11.70 11.33
C GLN A 125 16.25 -11.23 10.44
N LEU A 126 17.30 -10.70 11.03
CA LEU A 126 18.61 -10.58 10.43
C LEU A 126 18.77 -11.80 9.54
N THR A 127 18.78 -11.60 8.25
CA THR A 127 18.57 -12.61 7.19
C THR A 127 19.14 -13.96 7.61
N PRO A 128 18.34 -15.01 7.85
CA PRO A 128 18.89 -16.32 8.13
C PRO A 128 19.85 -16.67 7.01
N LYS A 129 20.98 -17.27 7.33
CA LYS A 129 21.91 -17.76 6.29
C LYS A 129 21.10 -18.54 5.25
N GLY A 130 21.11 -18.09 3.99
CA GLY A 130 20.38 -18.71 2.88
C GLY A 130 19.12 -18.00 2.40
N VAL A 131 18.65 -16.93 3.07
CA VAL A 131 17.57 -16.11 2.53
C VAL A 131 18.15 -15.09 1.55
N LYS A 132 17.65 -15.09 0.32
CA LYS A 132 18.03 -14.12 -0.71
C LYS A 132 17.66 -12.71 -0.26
N THR A 133 18.54 -11.76 -0.48
CA THR A 133 18.22 -10.33 -0.40
C THR A 133 17.33 -9.93 -1.58
N LEU A 134 16.64 -8.82 -1.48
CA LEU A 134 15.75 -8.32 -2.58
C LEU A 134 16.49 -8.24 -3.92
N SER A 135 17.76 -7.82 -3.89
CA SER A 135 18.61 -7.72 -5.08
C SER A 135 19.05 -9.06 -5.68
N GLN A 136 18.77 -10.16 -5.00
CA GLN A 136 19.11 -11.53 -5.46
C GLN A 136 17.88 -12.28 -5.98
N LEU A 137 16.69 -11.68 -5.91
CA LEU A 137 15.46 -12.29 -6.41
C LEU A 137 15.42 -12.18 -7.94
N SER A 138 15.11 -13.30 -8.58
CA SER A 138 14.80 -13.35 -10.00
C SER A 138 13.44 -12.68 -10.28
N TRP A 139 13.21 -12.31 -11.52
CA TRP A 139 11.91 -11.80 -11.98
C TRP A 139 10.75 -12.72 -11.59
N LYS A 140 10.92 -14.02 -11.83
CA LYS A 140 9.92 -15.02 -11.45
C LYS A 140 9.66 -15.02 -9.95
N GLU A 141 10.67 -14.94 -9.12
CA GLU A 141 10.52 -14.90 -7.66
C GLU A 141 9.84 -13.61 -7.19
N LEU A 142 10.13 -12.47 -7.84
CA LEU A 142 9.44 -11.20 -7.55
C LEU A 142 7.93 -11.30 -7.82
N LEU A 143 7.53 -11.97 -8.89
CA LEU A 143 6.12 -12.19 -9.21
C LEU A 143 5.48 -13.26 -8.31
N ASP A 144 6.10 -14.42 -8.15
CA ASP A 144 5.57 -15.55 -7.37
C ASP A 144 5.35 -15.17 -5.89
N GLN A 145 6.27 -14.40 -5.32
CA GLN A 145 6.17 -13.92 -3.94
C GLN A 145 5.40 -12.61 -3.80
N ARG A 146 4.84 -12.13 -4.92
CA ARG A 146 4.02 -10.92 -4.97
C ARG A 146 4.73 -9.67 -4.41
N TYR A 147 6.05 -9.54 -4.64
CA TYR A 147 6.73 -8.25 -4.47
C TYR A 147 6.19 -7.23 -5.46
N VAL A 148 5.85 -7.71 -6.65
CA VAL A 148 5.30 -6.94 -7.75
C VAL A 148 4.07 -7.66 -8.29
N ILE A 149 3.02 -6.90 -8.57
CA ILE A 149 1.90 -7.32 -9.39
C ILE A 149 2.11 -6.70 -10.77
N CYS A 150 2.44 -7.52 -11.76
CA CYS A 150 2.74 -7.05 -13.11
C CYS A 150 2.12 -7.99 -14.14
N GLY A 151 1.29 -7.46 -15.03
CA GLY A 151 0.62 -8.28 -16.03
C GLY A 151 -0.45 -7.55 -16.81
N SER A 152 -1.31 -8.32 -17.48
CA SER A 152 -2.51 -7.84 -18.14
C SER A 152 -3.53 -7.27 -17.14
N PRO A 153 -4.51 -6.49 -17.58
CA PRO A 153 -5.54 -5.97 -16.69
C PRO A 153 -6.26 -7.07 -15.91
N GLU A 154 -6.46 -8.25 -16.52
CA GLU A 154 -7.12 -9.37 -15.86
C GLU A 154 -6.23 -10.00 -14.79
N THR A 155 -4.98 -10.32 -15.12
CA THR A 155 -3.98 -10.83 -14.16
C THR A 155 -3.82 -9.89 -12.96
N VAL A 156 -3.70 -8.59 -13.23
CA VAL A 156 -3.56 -7.58 -12.16
C VAL A 156 -4.82 -7.48 -11.31
N ARG A 157 -6.01 -7.52 -11.93
CA ARG A 157 -7.29 -7.51 -11.22
C ARG A 157 -7.40 -8.68 -10.25
N GLU A 158 -7.16 -9.91 -10.74
CA GLU A 158 -7.27 -11.12 -9.93
C GLU A 158 -6.32 -11.10 -8.74
N GLN A 159 -5.07 -10.74 -8.99
CA GLN A 159 -4.06 -10.67 -7.94
C GLN A 159 -4.34 -9.55 -6.92
N CYS A 160 -4.84 -8.40 -7.36
CA CYS A 160 -5.25 -7.34 -6.46
C CYS A 160 -6.47 -7.73 -5.62
N GLU A 161 -7.48 -8.35 -6.24
CA GLU A 161 -8.68 -8.81 -5.56
C GLU A 161 -8.36 -9.85 -4.48
N GLU A 162 -7.53 -10.85 -4.82
CA GLU A 162 -7.05 -11.85 -3.86
C GLU A 162 -6.34 -11.18 -2.68
N MET A 163 -5.40 -10.29 -2.95
CA MET A 163 -4.63 -9.58 -1.94
C MET A 163 -5.53 -8.70 -1.04
N ILE A 164 -6.45 -7.95 -1.62
CA ILE A 164 -7.38 -7.08 -0.89
C ILE A 164 -8.23 -7.90 0.08
N LYS A 165 -8.77 -9.03 -0.39
CA LYS A 165 -9.60 -9.93 0.43
C LYS A 165 -8.80 -10.63 1.52
N ASP A 166 -7.64 -11.19 1.16
CA ASP A 166 -6.77 -11.94 2.09
C ASP A 166 -6.24 -11.06 3.23
N LEU A 167 -5.81 -9.84 2.91
CA LEU A 167 -5.28 -8.90 3.90
C LEU A 167 -6.35 -8.00 4.53
N ARG A 168 -7.58 -8.05 4.06
CA ARG A 168 -8.73 -7.27 4.53
C ARG A 168 -8.44 -5.77 4.63
N PHE A 169 -8.08 -5.13 3.53
CA PHE A 169 -7.88 -3.68 3.50
C PHE A 169 -8.77 -2.98 2.47
N GLY A 170 -9.14 -1.73 2.78
CA GLY A 170 -10.00 -0.90 1.93
C GLY A 170 -9.23 0.13 1.08
N ASN A 171 -7.97 0.43 1.43
CA ASN A 171 -7.17 1.44 0.74
C ASN A 171 -5.96 0.81 0.06
N LEU A 172 -5.97 0.76 -1.29
CA LEU A 172 -4.84 0.30 -2.09
C LEU A 172 -4.00 1.48 -2.58
N PHE A 173 -2.74 1.54 -2.16
CA PHE A 173 -1.76 2.52 -2.64
C PHE A 173 -0.92 1.90 -3.75
N CYS A 174 -1.18 2.30 -5.00
CA CYS A 174 -0.49 1.76 -6.15
C CYS A 174 0.85 2.48 -6.37
N LEU A 175 1.96 1.77 -6.19
CA LEU A 175 3.30 2.26 -6.54
C LEU A 175 3.55 1.93 -8.01
N MET A 176 3.29 2.89 -8.89
CA MET A 176 3.31 2.70 -10.35
C MET A 176 4.48 3.40 -11.05
N ALA A 177 5.16 4.31 -10.36
CA ALA A 177 6.37 4.98 -10.85
C ALA A 177 7.58 4.48 -10.05
N LEU A 178 8.48 3.76 -10.70
CA LEU A 178 9.59 3.07 -10.04
C LEU A 178 10.91 3.32 -10.74
N GLY A 179 11.94 3.55 -9.94
CA GLY A 179 13.31 3.64 -10.42
C GLY A 179 13.49 4.66 -11.54
N ASP A 180 13.98 4.20 -12.68
CA ASP A 180 14.24 4.99 -13.89
C ASP A 180 13.12 4.89 -14.94
N MET A 181 11.91 4.47 -14.54
CA MET A 181 10.78 4.25 -15.46
C MET A 181 10.39 5.54 -16.18
N PRO A 182 10.40 5.59 -17.53
CA PRO A 182 9.94 6.74 -18.29
C PRO A 182 8.47 7.08 -18.01
N ASN A 183 8.16 8.38 -17.94
CA ASN A 183 6.82 8.88 -17.62
C ASN A 183 5.73 8.33 -18.58
N GLU A 184 6.04 8.12 -19.84
CA GLU A 184 5.11 7.51 -20.80
C GLU A 184 4.65 6.12 -20.39
N LYS A 185 5.58 5.27 -19.87
CA LYS A 185 5.28 3.93 -19.37
C LYS A 185 4.46 3.99 -18.08
N VAL A 186 4.80 4.93 -17.18
CA VAL A 186 4.00 5.17 -15.96
C VAL A 186 2.57 5.55 -16.33
N ARG A 187 2.41 6.49 -17.25
CA ARG A 187 1.08 6.93 -17.71
C ARG A 187 0.30 5.81 -18.40
N HIS A 188 0.97 4.98 -19.21
CA HIS A 188 0.34 3.83 -19.85
C HIS A 188 -0.20 2.84 -18.82
N SER A 189 0.64 2.41 -17.88
CA SER A 189 0.24 1.52 -16.78
C SER A 189 -0.90 2.11 -15.93
N THR A 190 -0.78 3.38 -15.54
CA THR A 190 -1.79 4.07 -14.71
C THR A 190 -3.14 4.16 -15.43
N ARG A 191 -3.14 4.46 -16.72
CA ARG A 191 -4.36 4.52 -17.53
C ARG A 191 -5.04 3.15 -17.58
N LEU A 192 -4.30 2.09 -17.92
CA LEU A 192 -4.85 0.73 -17.98
C LEU A 192 -5.42 0.29 -16.64
N PHE A 193 -4.71 0.58 -15.54
CA PHE A 193 -5.21 0.31 -14.20
C PHE A 193 -6.51 1.06 -13.92
N GLY A 194 -6.54 2.38 -14.18
CA GLY A 194 -7.71 3.22 -13.95
C GLY A 194 -8.94 2.84 -14.77
N GLU A 195 -8.74 2.45 -16.02
CA GLU A 195 -9.83 2.13 -16.95
C GLU A 195 -10.30 0.68 -16.85
N LYS A 196 -9.38 -0.28 -16.67
CA LYS A 196 -9.69 -1.71 -16.81
C LYS A 196 -9.64 -2.51 -15.50
N VAL A 197 -8.92 -2.06 -14.49
CA VAL A 197 -8.73 -2.77 -13.21
C VAL A 197 -9.53 -2.13 -12.08
N MET A 198 -9.26 -0.88 -11.79
CA MET A 198 -9.83 -0.17 -10.65
C MET A 198 -11.37 -0.23 -10.57
N PRO A 199 -12.14 -0.06 -11.67
CA PRO A 199 -13.60 -0.12 -11.60
C PRO A 199 -14.13 -1.46 -11.09
N LYS A 200 -13.41 -2.55 -11.36
CA LYS A 200 -13.78 -3.91 -10.93
C LYS A 200 -13.43 -4.21 -9.47
N LEU A 201 -12.60 -3.37 -8.82
CA LEU A 201 -12.18 -3.53 -7.41
C LEU A 201 -12.98 -2.66 -6.43
N ARG A 202 -13.62 -1.58 -6.92
CA ARG A 202 -14.30 -0.58 -6.06
C ARG A 202 -15.47 -1.10 -5.23
N HIS A 203 -16.02 -2.26 -5.58
CA HIS A 203 -17.20 -2.83 -4.95
C HIS A 203 -16.91 -3.99 -3.99
N LEU A 204 -15.63 -4.22 -3.67
CA LEU A 204 -15.24 -5.37 -2.84
C LEU A 204 -15.75 -5.31 -1.39
N TRP A 205 -16.12 -4.12 -0.91
CA TRP A 205 -16.59 -3.91 0.46
C TRP A 205 -17.93 -3.18 0.50
N PRO A 206 -19.03 -3.77 -0.06
CA PRO A 206 -20.32 -3.08 -0.19
C PRO A 206 -20.92 -2.71 1.19
N ASP A 207 -20.74 -3.54 2.20
CA ASP A 207 -21.26 -3.31 3.56
C ASP A 207 -20.63 -2.11 4.26
N TYR A 208 -19.48 -1.62 3.74
CA TYR A 208 -18.75 -0.47 4.26
C TYR A 208 -18.75 0.72 3.31
N ALA A 209 -19.61 0.71 2.28
CA ALA A 209 -19.63 1.76 1.26
C ALA A 209 -19.89 3.16 1.82
N ASP A 210 -20.56 3.26 2.96
CA ASP A 210 -20.89 4.50 3.66
C ASP A 210 -19.88 4.92 4.74
N ASP A 211 -18.90 4.07 5.04
CA ASP A 211 -17.84 4.41 6.00
C ASP A 211 -16.86 5.42 5.40
N ASN A 212 -16.95 6.67 5.82
CA ASN A 212 -16.12 7.76 5.34
C ASN A 212 -15.04 8.22 6.34
N ARG A 213 -14.83 7.48 7.44
CA ARG A 213 -13.85 7.84 8.48
C ARG A 213 -12.41 7.80 7.98
N PHE A 214 -12.12 6.89 7.05
CA PHE A 214 -10.76 6.57 6.58
C PHE A 214 -10.50 6.94 5.12
N TRP A 215 -11.48 7.53 4.44
CA TRP A 215 -11.33 8.01 3.08
C TRP A 215 -12.30 9.17 2.81
N CYS A 216 -11.91 10.05 1.91
CA CYS A 216 -12.77 11.16 1.51
C CYS A 216 -13.60 10.74 0.29
N ARG A 217 -14.92 10.76 0.40
CA ARG A 217 -15.78 10.62 -0.78
C ARG A 217 -15.43 11.72 -1.78
N PRO A 218 -15.31 11.42 -3.08
CA PRO A 218 -15.29 12.47 -4.09
C PRO A 218 -16.57 13.29 -3.91
N VAL A 219 -16.43 14.54 -3.54
CA VAL A 219 -17.59 15.44 -3.47
C VAL A 219 -17.95 15.76 -4.92
N ALA A 220 -19.02 15.15 -5.41
CA ALA A 220 -19.47 15.25 -6.80
C ALA A 220 -19.69 16.68 -7.28
N ASN A 221 -19.75 17.64 -6.38
CA ASN A 221 -20.05 19.05 -6.64
C ASN A 221 -19.12 20.02 -5.90
N ARG A 222 -17.89 19.66 -5.59
CA ARG A 222 -16.93 20.69 -5.15
C ARG A 222 -16.63 21.61 -6.33
N ARG A 223 -17.22 22.80 -6.32
CA ARG A 223 -16.67 23.90 -7.10
C ARG A 223 -15.22 24.08 -6.67
N HIS A 224 -14.31 24.16 -7.65
CA HIS A 224 -12.92 24.48 -7.36
C HIS A 224 -12.89 25.80 -6.56
N PRO A 225 -12.08 25.95 -5.49
CA PRO A 225 -12.02 27.19 -4.71
C PRO A 225 -11.87 28.44 -5.56
N ASP A 226 -11.16 28.35 -6.69
CA ASP A 226 -11.01 29.45 -7.66
C ASP A 226 -12.30 29.79 -8.41
N GLN A 227 -13.33 28.94 -8.39
CA GLN A 227 -14.64 29.25 -8.98
C GLN A 227 -15.55 29.99 -8.01
N GLU A 228 -15.33 29.88 -6.70
CA GLU A 228 -16.04 30.70 -5.70
C GLU A 228 -15.49 32.11 -5.65
N LEU A 229 -14.19 32.31 -5.90
CA LEU A 229 -13.57 33.63 -5.95
C LEU A 229 -13.93 34.44 -7.21
N ARG A 230 -14.38 33.81 -8.29
CA ARG A 230 -14.81 34.48 -9.53
C ARG A 230 -16.27 34.89 -9.54
N GLY A 231 -17.05 34.53 -8.52
CA GLY A 231 -18.47 34.86 -8.38
C GLY A 231 -18.75 36.03 -7.44
N VAL A 232 -17.72 36.72 -6.95
CA VAL A 232 -17.82 37.85 -6.01
C VAL A 232 -17.07 39.06 -6.59
N ALA A 233 -17.27 39.34 -7.86
CA ALA A 233 -16.81 40.56 -8.52
C ALA A 233 -18.00 41.24 -9.19
#